data_0cd4e11bbf0a273a0d82f4fbed1b2b31
#
_entry.id   0cd4e11bbf0a273a0d82f4fbed1b2b31
#
_cell.length_a   1.000
_cell.length_b   1.000
_cell.length_c   1.000
_cell.angle_alpha   90.00
_cell.angle_beta   90.00
_cell.angle_gamma   90.00
#
_symmetry.space_group_name_H-M   'P 1'
#
loop_
_entity.id
_entity.type
_entity.pdbx_description
1 polymer ?
#
loop_
_entity_poly.entity_id
_entity_poly.type
_entity_poly.pdbx_seq_one_letter_code
_entity_poly.pdbx_strand_id
1 'polypeptide(L)'
;MQEITVRGTLAMLVLMAALLLPSSRAGVAEAQQFDLEKAVTGARTPADHEAIASYYDRESATAQAKAAEHRKMEETYRTLSGKGHFRMEEHCHQLVQHYEGLAADNAALAAAHRQMAREATQQKQ
;
A
#
# COMPACT_ATOMS: atom_id res chain seq x y z
N MET A 1 60.18 -6.34 -55.72
CA MET A 1 60.91 -5.30 -54.98
C MET A 1 59.97 -4.72 -53.97
N GLN A 2 60.15 -5.18 -52.73
CA GLN A 2 60.56 -4.41 -51.59
C GLN A 2 59.51 -3.38 -51.20
N GLU A 3 59.11 -3.17 -49.97
CA GLU A 3 59.57 -3.50 -48.63
C GLU A 3 58.38 -3.42 -47.68
N ILE A 4 58.15 -4.36 -46.90
CA ILE A 4 58.19 -4.40 -45.43
C ILE A 4 58.27 -3.04 -44.74
N THR A 5 57.31 -2.66 -44.00
CA THR A 5 57.57 -2.05 -42.71
C THR A 5 56.50 -2.39 -41.69
N VAL A 6 56.94 -3.16 -40.77
CA VAL A 6 56.38 -3.52 -39.46
C VAL A 6 56.35 -2.28 -38.56
N ARG A 7 55.48 -2.31 -37.61
CA ARG A 7 55.49 -1.69 -36.27
C ARG A 7 54.34 -0.79 -35.96
N GLY A 8 53.63 -1.27 -35.00
CA GLY A 8 52.72 -0.46 -34.25
C GLY A 8 51.76 -1.29 -33.37
N THR A 9 52.37 -2.19 -32.59
CA THR A 9 51.66 -2.77 -31.46
C THR A 9 51.30 -1.68 -30.46
N LEU A 10 50.11 -1.14 -30.51
CA LEU A 10 49.58 -0.37 -29.41
C LEU A 10 48.67 -1.28 -28.59
N ALA A 11 49.26 -1.82 -27.54
CA ALA A 11 48.53 -2.49 -26.48
C ALA A 11 47.62 -1.47 -25.75
N MET A 12 46.37 -1.46 -26.15
CA MET A 12 45.35 -0.69 -25.40
C MET A 12 44.92 -1.51 -24.21
N LEU A 13 45.59 -1.29 -23.10
CA LEU A 13 45.20 -1.72 -21.77
C LEU A 13 43.90 -1.01 -21.42
N VAL A 14 42.77 -1.65 -21.71
CA VAL A 14 41.46 -1.25 -21.20
C VAL A 14 41.44 -1.61 -19.71
N LEU A 15 41.70 -0.64 -18.90
CA LEU A 15 41.55 -0.70 -17.45
C LEU A 15 40.04 -0.77 -17.18
N MET A 16 39.49 -1.97 -17.05
CA MET A 16 38.17 -2.20 -16.50
C MET A 16 38.17 -1.81 -15.03
N ALA A 17 37.95 -0.53 -14.75
CA ALA A 17 37.57 -0.10 -13.42
C ALA A 17 36.15 -0.60 -13.16
N ALA A 18 36.07 -1.78 -12.55
CA ALA A 18 34.82 -2.26 -11.98
C ALA A 18 34.40 -1.28 -10.87
N LEU A 19 33.53 -0.35 -11.22
CA LEU A 19 32.79 0.45 -10.24
C LEU A 19 31.95 -0.53 -9.42
N LEU A 20 32.47 -0.95 -8.28
CA LEU A 20 31.72 -1.55 -7.20
C LEU A 20 30.76 -0.48 -6.66
N LEU A 21 29.65 -0.27 -7.33
CA LEU A 21 28.51 0.42 -6.75
C LEU A 21 28.04 -0.43 -5.56
N PRO A 22 28.05 0.12 -4.34
CA PRO A 22 27.39 -0.56 -3.24
C PRO A 22 25.92 -0.66 -3.64
N SER A 23 25.48 -1.86 -3.98
CA SER A 23 24.05 -2.17 -4.06
C SER A 23 23.48 -1.91 -2.68
N SER A 24 23.03 -0.68 -2.45
CA SER A 24 22.15 -0.37 -1.35
C SER A 24 20.90 -1.19 -1.60
N ARG A 25 20.90 -2.43 -1.12
CA ARG A 25 19.68 -3.12 -0.80
C ARG A 25 19.00 -2.26 0.25
N ALA A 26 18.23 -1.27 -0.20
CA ALA A 26 17.16 -0.75 0.61
C ALA A 26 16.31 -1.98 0.93
N GLY A 27 16.58 -2.57 2.11
CA GLY A 27 15.70 -3.57 2.66
C GLY A 27 14.34 -2.94 2.65
N VAL A 28 13.43 -3.45 1.82
CA VAL A 28 12.02 -3.27 2.05
C VAL A 28 11.86 -3.83 3.46
N ALA A 29 11.81 -2.91 4.43
CA ALA A 29 11.39 -3.25 5.77
C ALA A 29 10.03 -3.91 5.54
N GLU A 30 9.97 -5.21 5.68
CA GLU A 30 8.72 -5.95 5.75
C GLU A 30 7.94 -5.25 6.84
N ALA A 31 6.96 -4.43 6.44
CA ALA A 31 6.09 -3.76 7.37
C ALA A 31 5.48 -4.89 8.20
N GLN A 32 5.93 -5.01 9.46
CA GLN A 32 5.43 -6.05 10.36
C GLN A 32 3.92 -5.95 10.33
N GLN A 33 3.30 -7.00 9.81
CA GLN A 33 1.84 -7.06 9.70
C GLN A 33 1.28 -6.89 11.10
N PHE A 34 0.45 -5.86 11.29
CA PHE A 34 -0.16 -5.57 12.58
C PHE A 34 -1.04 -6.75 13.00
N ASP A 35 -0.69 -7.39 14.11
CA ASP A 35 -1.44 -8.50 14.68
C ASP A 35 -2.63 -7.93 15.46
N LEU A 36 -3.75 -7.77 14.77
CA LEU A 36 -4.96 -7.20 15.34
C LEU A 36 -5.51 -8.02 16.50
N GLU A 37 -5.52 -9.35 16.39
CA GLU A 37 -6.05 -10.22 17.45
C GLU A 37 -5.24 -10.05 18.75
N LYS A 38 -3.94 -10.09 18.65
CA LYS A 38 -3.03 -9.86 19.78
C LYS A 38 -3.17 -8.44 20.33
N ALA A 39 -3.30 -7.44 19.46
CA ALA A 39 -3.48 -6.06 19.89
C ALA A 39 -4.78 -5.88 20.67
N VAL A 40 -5.91 -6.40 20.17
CA VAL A 40 -7.22 -6.30 20.81
C VAL A 40 -7.24 -7.05 22.15
N THR A 41 -6.74 -8.28 22.20
CA THR A 41 -6.72 -9.09 23.44
C THR A 41 -5.78 -8.51 24.49
N GLY A 42 -4.71 -7.84 24.06
CA GLY A 42 -3.68 -7.24 24.93
C GLY A 42 -3.94 -5.79 25.34
N ALA A 43 -4.89 -5.08 24.72
CA ALA A 43 -5.12 -3.66 24.97
C ALA A 43 -5.47 -3.34 26.42
N ARG A 44 -4.67 -2.47 27.07
CA ARG A 44 -4.85 -2.04 28.47
C ARG A 44 -4.56 -0.57 28.67
N THR A 45 -3.90 0.06 27.72
CA THR A 45 -3.44 1.45 27.83
C THR A 45 -4.07 2.34 26.75
N PRO A 46 -4.12 3.66 26.94
CA PRO A 46 -4.53 4.58 25.89
C PRO A 46 -3.74 4.38 24.59
N ALA A 47 -2.43 4.12 24.69
CA ALA A 47 -1.58 3.90 23.53
C ALA A 47 -1.93 2.61 22.76
N ASP A 48 -2.33 1.54 23.45
CA ASP A 48 -2.79 0.31 22.81
C ASP A 48 -4.06 0.56 21.99
N HIS A 49 -5.01 1.29 22.54
CA HIS A 49 -6.24 1.64 21.84
C HIS A 49 -6.00 2.58 20.66
N GLU A 50 -5.07 3.56 20.76
CA GLU A 50 -4.68 4.41 19.63
C GLU A 50 -4.00 3.62 18.50
N ALA A 51 -3.20 2.60 18.84
CA ALA A 51 -2.59 1.72 17.83
C ALA A 51 -3.65 0.94 17.04
N ILE A 52 -4.68 0.42 17.73
CA ILE A 52 -5.80 -0.29 17.09
C ILE A 52 -6.65 0.69 16.26
N ALA A 53 -6.92 1.88 16.77
CA ALA A 53 -7.63 2.93 16.03
C ALA A 53 -6.89 3.28 14.72
N SER A 54 -5.57 3.42 14.79
CA SER A 54 -4.74 3.69 13.62
C SER A 54 -4.74 2.55 12.59
N TYR A 55 -4.87 1.31 13.03
CA TYR A 55 -5.09 0.18 12.13
C TYR A 55 -6.41 0.33 11.37
N TYR A 56 -7.51 0.57 12.07
CA TYR A 56 -8.83 0.73 11.43
C TYR A 56 -8.93 1.97 10.53
N ASP A 57 -8.20 3.05 10.83
CA ASP A 57 -8.10 4.19 9.90
C ASP A 57 -7.45 3.80 8.57
N ARG A 58 -6.40 2.99 8.60
CA ARG A 58 -5.76 2.50 7.37
C ARG A 58 -6.68 1.57 6.58
N GLU A 59 -7.43 0.71 7.26
CA GLU A 59 -8.41 -0.16 6.61
C GLU A 59 -9.55 0.67 5.99
N SER A 60 -10.02 1.70 6.67
CA SER A 60 -11.00 2.65 6.13
C SER A 60 -10.47 3.35 4.87
N ALA A 61 -9.25 3.87 4.92
CA ALA A 61 -8.63 4.52 3.76
C ALA A 61 -8.44 3.56 2.58
N THR A 62 -8.07 2.31 2.85
CA THR A 62 -7.94 1.26 1.84
C THR A 62 -9.29 0.95 1.17
N ALA A 63 -10.35 0.83 1.96
CA ALA A 63 -11.68 0.62 1.44
C ALA A 63 -12.17 1.82 0.60
N GLN A 64 -11.92 3.07 1.04
CA GLN A 64 -12.22 4.27 0.26
C GLN A 64 -11.50 4.27 -1.10
N ALA A 65 -10.23 3.88 -1.13
CA ALA A 65 -9.47 3.77 -2.37
C ALA A 65 -10.08 2.73 -3.32
N LYS A 66 -10.53 1.59 -2.81
CA LYS A 66 -11.24 0.56 -3.58
C LYS A 66 -12.59 1.05 -4.11
N ALA A 67 -13.36 1.77 -3.32
CA ALA A 67 -14.59 2.41 -3.78
C ALA A 67 -14.32 3.38 -4.94
N ALA A 68 -13.29 4.21 -4.83
CA ALA A 68 -12.90 5.15 -5.87
C ALA A 68 -12.44 4.44 -7.17
N GLU A 69 -11.70 3.34 -7.07
CA GLU A 69 -11.31 2.50 -8.20
C GLU A 69 -12.54 1.94 -8.93
N HIS A 70 -13.48 1.35 -8.20
CA HIS A 70 -14.71 0.78 -8.80
C HIS A 70 -15.63 1.85 -9.37
N ARG A 71 -15.68 3.04 -8.79
CA ARG A 71 -16.42 4.19 -9.34
C ARG A 71 -15.89 4.61 -10.72
N LYS A 72 -14.58 4.58 -10.87
CA LYS A 72 -13.91 4.83 -12.15
C LYS A 72 -14.24 3.77 -13.20
N MET A 73 -14.29 2.49 -12.77
CA MET A 73 -14.65 1.37 -13.64
C MET A 73 -16.14 1.42 -14.04
N GLU A 74 -17.03 1.73 -13.11
CA GLU A 74 -18.47 1.95 -13.34
C GLU A 74 -18.67 3.00 -14.45
N GLU A 75 -18.01 4.16 -14.35
CA GLU A 75 -18.07 5.21 -15.37
C GLU A 75 -17.52 4.73 -16.72
N THR A 76 -16.44 3.97 -16.71
CA THR A 76 -15.86 3.39 -17.94
C THR A 76 -16.85 2.44 -18.61
N TYR A 77 -17.47 1.52 -17.85
CA TYR A 77 -18.44 0.58 -18.42
C TYR A 77 -19.72 1.26 -18.90
N ARG A 78 -20.14 2.36 -18.27
CA ARG A 78 -21.28 3.18 -18.71
C ARG A 78 -21.09 3.78 -20.10
N THR A 79 -19.85 4.14 -20.44
CA THR A 79 -19.53 4.72 -21.76
C THR A 79 -19.37 3.67 -22.86
N LEU A 80 -19.29 2.38 -22.51
CA LEU A 80 -19.13 1.29 -23.46
C LEU A 80 -20.50 0.73 -23.89
N SER A 81 -20.61 0.35 -25.16
CA SER A 81 -21.85 -0.22 -25.70
C SER A 81 -21.90 -1.74 -25.55
N GLY A 82 -23.08 -2.29 -25.24
CA GLY A 82 -23.35 -3.72 -25.23
C GLY A 82 -23.82 -4.27 -23.89
N LYS A 83 -24.65 -5.34 -23.94
CA LYS A 83 -25.30 -5.94 -22.77
C LYS A 83 -24.32 -6.46 -21.69
N GLY A 84 -23.11 -6.88 -22.10
CA GLY A 84 -22.09 -7.34 -21.17
C GLY A 84 -21.56 -6.19 -20.31
N HIS A 85 -21.40 -5.02 -20.87
CA HIS A 85 -20.87 -3.84 -20.16
C HIS A 85 -21.86 -3.33 -19.11
N PHE A 86 -23.16 -3.33 -19.41
CA PHE A 86 -24.19 -2.99 -18.43
C PHE A 86 -24.12 -3.87 -17.15
N ARG A 87 -23.87 -5.16 -17.32
CA ARG A 87 -23.73 -6.06 -16.15
C ARG A 87 -22.47 -5.73 -15.34
N MET A 88 -21.38 -5.32 -16.01
CA MET A 88 -20.15 -4.92 -15.32
C MET A 88 -20.32 -3.57 -14.63
N GLU A 89 -21.02 -2.62 -15.23
CA GLU A 89 -21.38 -1.35 -14.61
C GLU A 89 -22.14 -1.58 -13.30
N GLU A 90 -23.20 -2.37 -13.34
CA GLU A 90 -24.02 -2.71 -12.16
C GLU A 90 -23.16 -3.40 -11.06
N HIS A 91 -22.28 -4.34 -11.45
CA HIS A 91 -21.44 -5.01 -10.51
C HIS A 91 -20.42 -4.04 -9.85
N CYS A 92 -19.84 -3.13 -10.62
CA CYS A 92 -18.96 -2.09 -10.06
C CYS A 92 -19.72 -1.16 -9.11
N HIS A 93 -20.97 -0.78 -9.44
CA HIS A 93 -21.84 0.00 -8.56
C HIS A 93 -22.05 -0.68 -7.20
N GLN A 94 -22.36 -1.97 -7.19
CA GLN A 94 -22.52 -2.74 -5.96
C GLN A 94 -21.22 -2.81 -5.14
N LEU A 95 -20.07 -2.95 -5.81
CA LEU A 95 -18.76 -2.93 -5.14
C LEU A 95 -18.45 -1.55 -4.53
N VAL A 96 -18.81 -0.45 -5.19
CA VAL A 96 -18.71 0.88 -4.61
C VAL A 96 -19.45 0.96 -3.28
N GLN A 97 -20.72 0.58 -3.26
CA GLN A 97 -21.54 0.61 -2.05
C GLN A 97 -20.96 -0.28 -0.93
N HIS A 98 -20.48 -1.48 -1.30
CA HIS A 98 -19.86 -2.40 -0.35
C HIS A 98 -18.60 -1.79 0.31
N TYR A 99 -17.69 -1.23 -0.50
CA TYR A 99 -16.47 -0.64 0.02
C TYR A 99 -16.71 0.67 0.79
N GLU A 100 -17.71 1.47 0.42
CA GLU A 100 -18.13 2.64 1.21
C GLU A 100 -18.67 2.23 2.59
N GLY A 101 -19.48 1.18 2.65
CA GLY A 101 -19.95 0.61 3.91
C GLY A 101 -18.79 0.12 4.77
N LEU A 102 -17.87 -0.65 4.19
CA LEU A 102 -16.68 -1.13 4.89
C LEU A 102 -15.79 0.01 5.41
N ALA A 103 -15.65 1.07 4.63
CA ALA A 103 -14.90 2.26 5.07
C ALA A 103 -15.57 2.94 6.28
N ALA A 104 -16.88 3.07 6.26
CA ALA A 104 -17.64 3.65 7.37
C ALA A 104 -17.55 2.79 8.64
N ASP A 105 -17.67 1.47 8.51
CA ASP A 105 -17.55 0.54 9.63
C ASP A 105 -16.15 0.59 10.27
N ASN A 106 -15.10 0.60 9.47
CA ASN A 106 -13.74 0.74 9.98
C ASN A 106 -13.53 2.11 10.66
N ALA A 107 -14.05 3.20 10.11
CA ALA A 107 -13.98 4.51 10.75
C ALA A 107 -14.70 4.53 12.11
N ALA A 108 -15.84 3.84 12.21
CA ALA A 108 -16.57 3.71 13.48
C ALA A 108 -15.77 2.91 14.52
N LEU A 109 -15.10 1.82 14.12
CA LEU A 109 -14.22 1.05 15.00
C LEU A 109 -13.02 1.88 15.46
N ALA A 110 -12.41 2.67 14.59
CA ALA A 110 -11.34 3.60 14.97
C ALA A 110 -11.83 4.62 16.01
N ALA A 111 -13.00 5.20 15.80
CA ALA A 111 -13.60 6.15 16.75
C ALA A 111 -13.89 5.50 18.11
N ALA A 112 -14.40 4.27 18.12
CA ALA A 112 -14.67 3.51 19.35
C ALA A 112 -13.37 3.27 20.15
N HIS A 113 -12.28 2.86 19.51
CA HIS A 113 -11.00 2.66 20.18
C HIS A 113 -10.41 3.98 20.72
N ARG A 114 -10.57 5.10 20.01
CA ARG A 114 -10.19 6.43 20.56
C ARG A 114 -11.02 6.82 21.76
N GLN A 115 -12.29 6.45 21.80
CA GLN A 115 -13.10 6.66 23.00
C GLN A 115 -12.56 5.84 24.19
N MET A 116 -12.23 4.56 24.00
CA MET A 116 -11.61 3.72 25.02
C MET A 116 -10.26 4.28 25.50
N ALA A 117 -9.46 4.85 24.61
CA ALA A 117 -8.20 5.52 24.96
C ALA A 117 -8.44 6.71 25.91
N ARG A 118 -9.44 7.54 25.63
CA ARG A 118 -9.82 8.67 26.49
C ARG A 118 -10.29 8.20 27.87
N GLU A 119 -11.13 7.19 27.92
CA GLU A 119 -11.65 6.61 29.17
C GLU A 119 -10.53 6.01 30.03
N ALA A 120 -9.58 5.28 29.42
CA ALA A 120 -8.43 4.75 30.11
C ALA A 120 -7.48 5.85 30.66
N THR A 121 -7.47 7.02 30.05
CA THR A 121 -6.72 8.18 30.55
C THR A 121 -7.38 8.77 31.80
N GLN A 122 -8.71 8.88 31.79
CA GLN A 122 -9.47 9.45 32.90
C GLN A 122 -9.43 8.58 34.17
N GLN A 123 -9.37 7.26 34.03
CA GLN A 123 -9.30 6.32 35.17
C GLN A 123 -7.98 6.39 35.94
N LYS A 124 -6.95 7.04 35.39
CA LYS A 124 -5.62 7.16 36.03
C LYS A 124 -5.45 8.47 36.81
N GLN A 125 -6.45 9.34 36.80
CA GLN A 125 -6.47 10.61 37.55
C GLN A 125 -7.23 10.47 38.86
#